data_3b307d95d4feda747f1ff6962f248fa8
#
_entry.id   3b307d95d4feda747f1ff6962f248fa8
#
_cell.length_a   1.000
_cell.length_b   1.000
_cell.length_c   1.000
_cell.angle_alpha   90.00
_cell.angle_beta   90.00
_cell.angle_gamma   90.00
#
_symmetry.space_group_name_H-M   'P 1'
#
loop_
_entity.id
_entity.type
_entity.pdbx_description
1 polymer ?
#
loop_
_entity_poly.entity_id
_entity_poly.type
_entity_poly.pdbx_seq_one_letter_code
_entity_poly.pdbx_strand_id
1 'polypeptide(L)'
;SQRTVDAHSKKDWRLGRASAGNIIPSTTGAAKAVGKIIPELNGKLTGMSFRIPTLDISVVDVTFRLAQETTYEEIKAAVREASEGELKGILGYTEEEVVSSDFIGDARTCIFDAKAGIALNNKFVKLIAWYDNEWGYSNKMLDLIAHMATVKEIKKVKHLTYCN
;
A
#
# COMPACT_ATOMS: atom_id res chain seq x y z
N SER A 1 -0.92 3.78 15.34
CA SER A 1 -2.20 4.28 15.85
C SER A 1 -2.01 5.64 16.54
N GLN A 2 -3.04 6.47 16.52
CA GLN A 2 -3.08 7.78 17.17
C GLN A 2 -3.87 7.68 18.47
N ARG A 3 -3.65 8.59 19.42
CA ARG A 3 -4.38 8.63 20.69
C ARG A 3 -5.83 9.09 20.49
N THR A 4 -6.72 8.62 21.34
CA THR A 4 -8.13 9.07 21.34
C THR A 4 -8.30 10.40 22.08
N VAL A 5 -7.45 10.69 23.07
CA VAL A 5 -7.42 11.92 23.85
C VAL A 5 -6.01 12.50 23.91
N ASP A 6 -5.89 13.80 24.12
CA ASP A 6 -4.60 14.46 24.30
C ASP A 6 -3.86 13.91 25.52
N ALA A 7 -2.59 13.56 25.34
CA ALA A 7 -1.73 13.11 26.40
C ALA A 7 -0.26 13.44 26.08
N HIS A 8 0.57 13.53 27.13
CA HIS A 8 1.98 13.82 26.97
C HIS A 8 2.71 12.76 26.16
N SER A 9 3.56 13.18 25.22
CA SER A 9 4.47 12.31 24.48
C SER A 9 5.91 12.84 24.58
N LYS A 10 6.82 12.00 25.09
CA LYS A 10 8.24 12.36 25.25
C LYS A 10 9.02 12.37 23.92
N LYS A 11 8.55 11.62 22.92
CA LYS A 11 9.27 11.44 21.65
C LYS A 11 8.88 12.47 20.60
N ASP A 12 7.58 12.73 20.47
CA ASP A 12 7.02 13.61 19.47
C ASP A 12 5.70 14.16 20.01
N TRP A 13 5.59 15.46 20.10
CA TRP A 13 4.39 16.15 20.61
C TRP A 13 3.14 15.81 19.78
N ARG A 14 3.30 15.65 18.47
CA ARG A 14 2.21 15.28 17.57
C ARG A 14 1.63 13.91 17.87
N LEU A 15 2.47 12.95 18.33
CA LEU A 15 2.00 11.62 18.75
C LEU A 15 1.17 11.65 20.04
N GLY A 16 1.24 12.73 20.78
CA GLY A 16 0.43 12.96 21.99
C GLY A 16 -0.97 13.53 21.72
N ARG A 17 -1.25 14.01 20.51
CA ARG A 17 -2.52 14.67 20.19
C ARG A 17 -3.61 13.66 19.84
N ALA A 18 -4.84 14.01 20.18
CA ALA A 18 -6.03 13.21 19.86
C ALA A 18 -6.28 13.14 18.36
N SER A 19 -6.68 11.98 17.86
CA SER A 19 -7.04 11.78 16.45
C SER A 19 -8.33 12.50 16.07
N ALA A 20 -9.28 12.56 16.98
CA ALA A 20 -10.57 13.24 16.74
C ALA A 20 -10.36 14.74 16.54
N GLY A 21 -10.87 15.27 15.43
CA GLY A 21 -10.84 16.70 15.12
C GLY A 21 -9.48 17.27 14.71
N ASN A 22 -8.46 16.45 14.47
CA ASN A 22 -7.12 16.89 14.08
C ASN A 22 -6.64 16.25 12.77
N ILE A 23 -5.83 17.01 12.02
CA ILE A 23 -4.96 16.49 10.96
C ILE A 23 -3.55 16.52 11.52
N ILE A 24 -2.92 15.36 11.69
CA ILE A 24 -1.64 15.21 12.39
C ILE A 24 -0.58 14.73 11.40
N PRO A 25 0.39 15.59 11.01
CA PRO A 25 1.53 15.14 10.22
C PRO A 25 2.40 14.15 11.00
N SER A 26 2.85 13.11 10.35
CA SER A 26 3.70 12.07 10.94
C SER A 26 4.73 11.57 9.93
N THR A 27 5.80 11.00 10.41
CA THR A 27 6.79 10.33 9.57
C THR A 27 6.27 8.95 9.14
N THR A 28 6.77 8.47 8.01
CA THR A 28 6.53 7.11 7.54
C THR A 28 7.84 6.44 7.10
N GLY A 29 7.96 5.15 7.37
CA GLY A 29 9.06 4.33 6.87
C GLY A 29 8.81 3.70 5.50
N ALA A 30 7.63 3.92 4.90
CA ALA A 30 7.20 3.25 3.68
C ALA A 30 8.16 3.45 2.51
N ALA A 31 8.61 4.68 2.24
CA ALA A 31 9.54 4.97 1.16
C ALA A 31 10.89 4.21 1.31
N LYS A 32 11.40 4.09 2.54
CA LYS A 32 12.61 3.30 2.81
C LYS A 32 12.38 1.80 2.64
N ALA A 33 11.19 1.32 3.01
CA ALA A 33 10.83 -0.09 2.84
C ALA A 33 10.76 -0.47 1.37
N VAL A 34 10.14 0.35 0.53
CA VAL A 34 10.07 0.13 -0.93
C VAL A 34 11.48 0.06 -1.53
N GLY A 35 12.40 0.97 -1.17
CA GLY A 35 13.78 0.94 -1.66
C GLY A 35 14.59 -0.31 -1.26
N LYS A 36 14.18 -1.03 -0.20
CA LYS A 36 14.77 -2.32 0.16
C LYS A 36 14.28 -3.48 -0.71
N ILE A 37 13.04 -3.42 -1.17
CA ILE A 37 12.40 -4.47 -1.99
C ILE A 37 12.67 -4.23 -3.47
N ILE A 38 12.68 -2.96 -3.90
CA ILE A 38 12.95 -2.52 -5.27
C ILE A 38 14.20 -1.63 -5.23
N PRO A 39 15.42 -2.21 -5.36
CA PRO A 39 16.68 -1.48 -5.17
C PRO A 39 16.85 -0.27 -6.09
N GLU A 40 16.27 -0.32 -7.28
CA GLU A 40 16.30 0.76 -8.28
C GLU A 40 15.62 2.04 -7.79
N LEU A 41 14.73 1.93 -6.81
CA LEU A 41 14.01 3.05 -6.18
C LEU A 41 14.69 3.55 -4.91
N ASN A 42 15.80 2.94 -4.48
CA ASN A 42 16.52 3.37 -3.29
C ASN A 42 17.04 4.80 -3.45
N GLY A 43 16.69 5.67 -2.49
CA GLY A 43 17.04 7.08 -2.53
C GLY A 43 16.21 7.95 -3.50
N LYS A 44 15.28 7.36 -4.24
CA LYS A 44 14.40 8.09 -5.19
C LYS A 44 13.01 8.40 -4.62
N LEU A 45 12.66 7.81 -3.48
CA LEU A 45 11.36 7.98 -2.83
C LEU A 45 11.50 8.66 -1.48
N THR A 46 10.59 9.56 -1.21
CA THR A 46 10.38 10.13 0.11
C THR A 46 8.88 10.19 0.39
N GLY A 47 8.51 10.41 1.64
CA GLY A 47 7.10 10.53 1.99
C GLY A 47 6.89 10.89 3.44
N MET A 48 5.68 11.32 3.72
CA MET A 48 5.14 11.57 5.04
C MET A 48 3.72 11.03 5.11
N SER A 49 3.16 10.96 6.30
CA SER A 49 1.77 10.56 6.49
C SER A 49 1.00 11.63 7.25
N PHE A 50 -0.32 11.61 7.07
CA PHE A 50 -1.25 12.38 7.88
C PHE A 50 -2.17 11.42 8.63
N ARG A 51 -2.34 11.65 9.93
CA ARG A 51 -3.40 11.03 10.71
C ARG A 51 -4.61 11.93 10.65
N ILE A 52 -5.74 11.38 10.30
CA ILE A 52 -7.02 12.08 10.15
C ILE A 52 -8.09 11.38 10.98
N PRO A 53 -9.22 12.04 11.28
CA PRO A 53 -10.32 11.45 12.03
C PRO A 53 -11.10 10.41 11.22
N THR A 54 -10.47 9.28 10.92
CA THR A 54 -11.12 8.12 10.29
C THR A 54 -10.86 6.88 11.13
N LEU A 55 -11.81 5.97 11.16
CA LEU A 55 -11.74 4.75 11.99
C LEU A 55 -10.80 3.72 11.38
N ASP A 56 -10.89 3.55 10.08
CA ASP A 56 -10.15 2.55 9.32
C ASP A 56 -9.90 3.06 7.91
N ILE A 57 -9.19 2.31 7.10
CA ILE A 57 -8.76 2.57 5.74
C ILE A 57 -7.70 3.67 5.63
N SER A 58 -6.75 3.41 4.79
CA SER A 58 -5.72 4.36 4.41
C SER A 58 -5.72 4.62 2.91
N VAL A 59 -5.23 5.80 2.55
CA VAL A 59 -5.03 6.19 1.16
C VAL A 59 -3.56 6.45 0.90
N VAL A 60 -3.07 6.03 -0.25
CA VAL A 60 -1.76 6.40 -0.79
C VAL A 60 -1.97 7.41 -1.90
N ASP A 61 -1.38 8.58 -1.74
CA ASP A 61 -1.27 9.62 -2.76
C ASP A 61 0.19 9.66 -3.21
N VAL A 62 0.46 9.23 -4.42
CA VAL A 62 1.82 9.15 -4.95
C VAL A 62 1.94 9.97 -6.22
N THR A 63 2.91 10.88 -6.24
CA THR A 63 3.27 11.65 -7.43
C THR A 63 4.53 11.08 -8.06
N PHE A 64 4.47 10.78 -9.35
CA PHE A 64 5.58 10.24 -10.13
C PHE A 64 6.03 11.19 -11.20
N ARG A 65 7.36 11.30 -11.33
CA ARG A 65 8.01 11.77 -12.55
C ARG A 65 8.46 10.54 -13.33
N LEU A 66 7.84 10.31 -14.47
CA LEU A 66 8.09 9.12 -15.28
C LEU A 66 9.35 9.28 -16.13
N ALA A 67 10.10 8.20 -16.28
CA ALA A 67 11.29 8.16 -17.14
C ALA A 67 10.91 8.19 -18.63
N GLN A 68 9.81 7.54 -18.98
CA GLN A 68 9.23 7.48 -20.32
C GLN A 68 7.89 8.18 -20.34
N GLU A 69 7.51 8.70 -21.50
CA GLU A 69 6.18 9.26 -21.70
C GLU A 69 5.14 8.15 -21.76
N THR A 70 4.01 8.39 -21.12
CA THR A 70 2.83 7.52 -21.19
C THR A 70 1.58 8.35 -20.95
N THR A 71 0.46 7.85 -21.41
CA THR A 71 -0.84 8.46 -21.15
C THR A 71 -1.48 7.90 -19.88
N TYR A 72 -2.40 8.64 -19.30
CA TYR A 72 -3.14 8.14 -18.13
C TYR A 72 -3.97 6.88 -18.46
N GLU A 73 -4.48 6.78 -19.67
CA GLU A 73 -5.23 5.60 -20.16
C GLU A 73 -4.31 4.36 -20.23
N GLU A 74 -3.08 4.50 -20.70
CA GLU A 74 -2.10 3.41 -20.69
C GLU A 74 -1.76 2.95 -19.27
N ILE A 75 -1.62 3.89 -18.33
CA ILE A 75 -1.43 3.54 -16.90
C ILE A 75 -2.62 2.75 -16.37
N LYS A 76 -3.85 3.22 -16.62
CA LYS A 76 -5.07 2.51 -16.20
C LYS A 76 -5.14 1.11 -16.80
N ALA A 77 -4.86 0.99 -18.09
CA ALA A 77 -4.87 -0.31 -18.78
C ALA A 77 -3.86 -1.29 -18.18
N ALA A 78 -2.61 -0.85 -17.93
CA ALA A 78 -1.57 -1.66 -17.34
C ALA A 78 -1.93 -2.12 -15.91
N VAL A 79 -2.48 -1.22 -15.08
CA VAL A 79 -2.90 -1.57 -13.72
C VAL A 79 -4.09 -2.52 -13.73
N ARG A 80 -5.06 -2.33 -14.63
CA ARG A 80 -6.20 -3.24 -14.79
C ARG A 80 -5.72 -4.63 -15.19
N GLU A 81 -4.87 -4.74 -16.21
CA GLU A 81 -4.30 -6.00 -16.67
C GLU A 81 -3.58 -6.74 -15.52
N ALA A 82 -2.74 -6.05 -14.76
CA ALA A 82 -2.06 -6.63 -13.60
C ALA A 82 -3.05 -7.10 -12.53
N SER A 83 -4.12 -6.34 -12.26
CA SER A 83 -5.12 -6.68 -11.23
C SER A 83 -5.99 -7.90 -11.61
N GLU A 84 -6.21 -8.13 -12.88
CA GLU A 84 -6.95 -9.28 -13.41
C GLU A 84 -6.03 -10.49 -13.65
N GLY A 85 -4.74 -10.25 -13.84
CA GLY A 85 -3.68 -11.21 -14.15
C GLY A 85 -2.81 -11.60 -12.95
N GLU A 86 -1.54 -11.24 -13.02
CA GLU A 86 -0.51 -11.70 -12.07
C GLU A 86 -0.71 -11.24 -10.62
N LEU A 87 -1.37 -10.11 -10.40
CA LEU A 87 -1.65 -9.54 -9.08
C LEU A 87 -3.11 -9.76 -8.65
N LYS A 88 -3.82 -10.69 -9.28
CA LYS A 88 -5.20 -11.00 -8.92
C LYS A 88 -5.32 -11.39 -7.44
N GLY A 89 -6.26 -10.73 -6.74
CA GLY A 89 -6.46 -10.91 -5.29
C GLY A 89 -5.46 -10.14 -4.41
N ILE A 90 -4.46 -9.49 -5.00
CA ILE A 90 -3.49 -8.63 -4.31
C ILE A 90 -3.75 -7.16 -4.66
N LEU A 91 -3.85 -6.87 -5.96
CA LEU A 91 -4.16 -5.56 -6.51
C LEU A 91 -5.62 -5.51 -6.93
N GLY A 92 -6.33 -4.47 -6.51
CA GLY A 92 -7.65 -4.12 -6.99
C GLY A 92 -7.60 -2.95 -7.96
N TYR A 93 -8.66 -2.80 -8.75
CA TYR A 93 -8.86 -1.69 -9.67
C TYR A 93 -10.32 -1.24 -9.60
N THR A 94 -10.56 0.05 -9.53
CA THR A 94 -11.92 0.61 -9.57
C THR A 94 -11.99 1.85 -10.45
N GLU A 95 -13.12 2.03 -11.13
CA GLU A 95 -13.53 3.25 -11.84
C GLU A 95 -14.78 3.88 -11.23
N GLU A 96 -15.17 3.43 -10.05
CA GLU A 96 -16.30 3.99 -9.32
C GLU A 96 -15.88 5.23 -8.51
N GLU A 97 -16.84 6.04 -8.13
CA GLU A 97 -16.62 7.22 -7.29
C GLU A 97 -16.70 6.82 -5.82
N VAL A 98 -15.62 6.21 -5.35
CA VAL A 98 -15.51 5.57 -4.04
C VAL A 98 -14.90 6.48 -2.98
N VAL A 99 -15.16 6.13 -1.72
CA VAL A 99 -14.55 6.74 -0.54
C VAL A 99 -13.97 5.66 0.38
N SER A 100 -13.23 6.05 1.39
CA SER A 100 -12.51 5.13 2.28
C SER A 100 -13.37 3.99 2.84
N SER A 101 -14.59 4.28 3.29
CA SER A 101 -15.47 3.29 3.93
C SER A 101 -15.94 2.16 3.01
N ASP A 102 -15.86 2.34 1.69
CA ASP A 102 -16.22 1.31 0.70
C ASP A 102 -15.26 0.13 0.69
N PHE A 103 -14.07 0.30 1.30
CA PHE A 103 -13.01 -0.71 1.33
C PHE A 103 -12.85 -1.42 2.68
N ILE A 104 -13.70 -1.13 3.66
CA ILE A 104 -13.64 -1.81 4.97
C ILE A 104 -13.84 -3.31 4.78
N GLY A 105 -12.88 -4.10 5.25
CA GLY A 105 -12.88 -5.56 5.10
C GLY A 105 -12.33 -6.06 3.76
N ASP A 106 -11.78 -5.19 2.90
CA ASP A 106 -11.13 -5.63 1.66
C ASP A 106 -9.76 -6.26 1.97
N ALA A 107 -9.58 -7.53 1.60
CA ALA A 107 -8.36 -8.28 1.85
C ALA A 107 -7.22 -7.97 0.87
N ARG A 108 -7.50 -7.23 -0.21
CA ARG A 108 -6.47 -6.84 -1.18
C ARG A 108 -5.49 -5.85 -0.57
N THR A 109 -4.25 -5.96 -0.95
CA THR A 109 -3.16 -5.12 -0.40
C THR A 109 -3.26 -3.67 -0.87
N CYS A 110 -3.80 -3.45 -2.06
CA CYS A 110 -3.89 -2.14 -2.70
C CYS A 110 -5.04 -2.14 -3.70
N ILE A 111 -5.87 -1.11 -3.71
CA ILE A 111 -6.94 -0.90 -4.68
C ILE A 111 -6.67 0.41 -5.40
N PHE A 112 -6.32 0.33 -6.68
CA PHE A 112 -6.06 1.49 -7.52
C PHE A 112 -7.37 2.21 -7.86
N ASP A 113 -7.42 3.51 -7.59
CA ASP A 113 -8.54 4.38 -7.91
C ASP A 113 -8.27 5.12 -9.23
N ALA A 114 -8.85 4.62 -10.29
CA ALA A 114 -8.61 5.13 -11.63
C ALA A 114 -9.25 6.50 -11.90
N LYS A 115 -10.26 6.89 -11.11
CA LYS A 115 -10.90 8.20 -11.24
C LYS A 115 -10.28 9.29 -10.38
N ALA A 116 -9.66 8.94 -9.26
CA ALA A 116 -9.09 9.92 -8.34
C ALA A 116 -7.69 10.42 -8.78
N GLY A 117 -7.00 9.70 -9.66
CA GLY A 117 -5.69 10.10 -10.16
C GLY A 117 -5.75 11.26 -11.17
N ILE A 118 -4.61 11.94 -11.33
CA ILE A 118 -4.48 13.11 -12.22
C ILE A 118 -3.17 13.00 -13.01
N ALA A 119 -3.21 13.15 -14.32
CA ALA A 119 -2.01 13.39 -15.13
C ALA A 119 -1.88 14.87 -15.44
N LEU A 120 -0.77 15.49 -15.03
CA LEU A 120 -0.44 16.85 -15.44
C LEU A 120 0.05 16.90 -16.89
N ASN A 121 0.81 15.91 -17.26
CA ASN A 121 1.31 15.67 -18.62
C ASN A 121 1.79 14.20 -18.72
N ASN A 122 2.31 13.81 -19.88
CA ASN A 122 2.74 12.43 -20.15
C ASN A 122 3.93 11.94 -19.30
N LYS A 123 4.54 12.81 -18.49
CA LYS A 123 5.68 12.47 -17.61
C LYS A 123 5.43 12.75 -16.14
N PHE A 124 4.31 13.34 -15.79
CA PHE A 124 4.04 13.73 -14.41
C PHE A 124 2.62 13.38 -14.01
N VAL A 125 2.49 12.40 -13.13
CA VAL A 125 1.20 11.82 -12.75
C VAL A 125 1.08 11.71 -11.23
N LYS A 126 -0.13 11.88 -10.73
CA LYS A 126 -0.53 11.58 -9.37
C LYS A 126 -1.47 10.39 -9.41
N LEU A 127 -1.16 9.35 -8.66
CA LEU A 127 -1.95 8.13 -8.55
C LEU A 127 -2.48 7.98 -7.14
N ILE A 128 -3.71 7.49 -7.02
CA ILE A 128 -4.39 7.26 -5.76
C ILE A 128 -4.68 5.77 -5.62
N ALA A 129 -4.45 5.26 -4.43
CA ALA A 129 -4.80 3.88 -4.09
C ALA A 129 -5.25 3.77 -2.63
N TRP A 130 -6.19 2.86 -2.39
CA TRP A 130 -6.79 2.58 -1.08
C TRP A 130 -6.29 1.26 -0.53
N TYR A 131 -6.32 1.10 0.77
CA TYR A 131 -6.08 -0.19 1.43
C TYR A 131 -6.67 -0.21 2.83
N ASP A 132 -7.21 -1.36 3.22
CA ASP A 132 -7.57 -1.61 4.61
C ASP A 132 -6.28 -1.96 5.37
N ASN A 133 -5.82 -1.04 6.20
CA ASN A 133 -4.56 -1.15 6.93
C ASN A 133 -4.59 -2.21 8.05
N GLU A 134 -5.75 -2.67 8.45
CA GLU A 134 -5.96 -3.73 9.45
C GLU A 134 -6.19 -5.08 8.76
N TRP A 135 -7.19 -5.16 7.90
CA TRP A 135 -7.64 -6.40 7.29
C TRP A 135 -6.68 -6.92 6.21
N GLY A 136 -6.24 -6.05 5.32
CA GLY A 136 -5.32 -6.41 4.23
C GLY A 136 -4.01 -6.98 4.76
N TYR A 137 -3.38 -6.32 5.75
CA TYR A 137 -2.14 -6.78 6.37
C TYR A 137 -2.33 -8.13 7.10
N SER A 138 -3.42 -8.29 7.87
CA SER A 138 -3.71 -9.51 8.60
C SER A 138 -3.86 -10.72 7.67
N ASN A 139 -4.56 -10.54 6.54
CA ASN A 139 -4.67 -11.58 5.50
C ASN A 139 -3.30 -11.94 4.89
N LYS A 140 -2.44 -10.95 4.61
CA LYS A 140 -1.10 -11.22 4.07
C LYS A 140 -0.17 -11.92 5.06
N MET A 141 -0.36 -11.74 6.35
CA MET A 141 0.32 -12.55 7.38
C MET A 141 -0.05 -14.02 7.26
N LEU A 142 -1.33 -14.34 7.08
CA LEU A 142 -1.79 -15.74 6.88
C LEU A 142 -1.26 -16.32 5.57
N ASP A 143 -1.29 -15.56 4.47
CA ASP A 143 -0.74 -15.96 3.18
C ASP A 143 0.76 -16.28 3.30
N LEU A 144 1.52 -15.46 4.03
CA LEU A 144 2.94 -15.69 4.27
C LEU A 144 3.19 -16.98 5.07
N ILE A 145 2.39 -17.25 6.11
CA ILE A 145 2.48 -18.48 6.89
C ILE A 145 2.22 -19.71 6.00
N ALA A 146 1.18 -19.66 5.17
CA ALA A 146 0.87 -20.72 4.21
C ALA A 146 2.01 -20.93 3.21
N HIS A 147 2.57 -19.85 2.65
CA HIS A 147 3.72 -19.92 1.77
C HIS A 147 4.95 -20.54 2.46
N MET A 148 5.25 -20.15 3.70
CA MET A 148 6.37 -20.72 4.46
C MET A 148 6.21 -22.22 4.69
N ALA A 149 4.99 -22.71 4.87
CA ALA A 149 4.72 -24.16 5.03
C ALA A 149 5.05 -24.93 3.74
N THR A 150 4.59 -24.43 2.58
CA THR A 150 4.88 -25.06 1.27
C THR A 150 6.38 -25.10 0.96
N VAL A 151 7.13 -24.04 1.27
CA VAL A 151 8.58 -23.99 1.06
C VAL A 151 9.32 -25.02 1.93
N LYS A 152 8.86 -25.25 3.16
CA LYS A 152 9.43 -26.28 4.05
C LYS A 152 9.20 -27.69 3.51
N GLU A 153 8.03 -27.98 2.96
CA GLU A 153 7.71 -29.27 2.36
C GLU A 153 8.58 -29.54 1.11
N ILE A 154 8.75 -28.56 0.25
CA ILE A 154 9.63 -28.67 -0.94
C ILE A 154 11.08 -28.99 -0.54
N LYS A 155 11.61 -28.36 0.51
CA LYS A 155 12.95 -28.66 1.03
C LYS A 155 13.06 -30.09 1.58
N LYS A 156 12.02 -30.57 2.25
CA LYS A 156 11.97 -31.94 2.79
C LYS A 156 11.99 -33.00 1.67
N VAL A 157 11.22 -32.77 0.61
CA VAL A 157 11.17 -33.66 -0.57
C VAL A 157 12.53 -33.66 -1.30
N LYS A 158 13.16 -32.51 -1.49
CA LYS A 158 14.51 -32.44 -2.11
C LYS A 158 15.56 -33.17 -1.29
N HIS A 159 15.50 -33.15 0.03
CA HIS A 159 16.45 -33.89 0.88
C HIS A 159 16.27 -35.41 0.79
N LEU A 160 15.04 -35.87 0.61
CA LEU A 160 14.74 -37.31 0.44
C LEU A 160 15.16 -37.84 -0.96
N THR A 161 15.24 -36.99 -1.97
CA THR A 161 15.60 -37.36 -3.34
C THR A 161 17.14 -37.46 -3.55
N TYR A 162 17.95 -36.92 -2.62
CA TYR A 162 19.41 -37.00 -2.67
C TYR A 162 20.01 -38.09 -1.76
N CYS A 163 19.19 -38.91 -1.09
CA CYS A 163 19.62 -40.00 -0.20
C CYS A 163 19.34 -41.39 -0.76
N ASN A 164 19.14 -41.54 -2.08
CA ASN A 164 19.03 -42.83 -2.77
C ASN A 164 20.17 -43.03 -3.78
#